data_0b14f09d8f703423ed5d9cfab71fbd29
#
_entry.id   0b14f09d8f703423ed5d9cfab71fbd29
#
_cell.length_a   1.000
_cell.length_b   1.000
_cell.length_c   1.000
_cell.angle_alpha   90.00
_cell.angle_beta   90.00
_cell.angle_gamma   90.00
#
_symmetry.space_group_name_H-M   'P 1'
#
loop_
_entity.id
_entity.type
_entity.pdbx_description
1 polymer ?
#
loop_
_entity_poly.entity_id
_entity_poly.type
_entity_poly.pdbx_seq_one_letter_code
_entity_poly.pdbx_strand_id
1 'polypeptide(L)'
;MPDFARLKPEELATYVSTSMIEADVTEKVVRDFVDAMKGYPFASLAVDLHYIDVVRDALGGVDRRITTVSSYPLGGMTTDVKLQQVAYARDHGAYDIDVSLNYLWIKGGQFDAVEEEVRRLVGEAGPLAVVVIPQTAILTNDEKRQTCEALLKGGCTTIKTCSGFGWKTEVEDVVFIKRNFQDDIEIEVSGGVRTRDDTLSMLNAGAARMHTSTPLTAIGAE
;
A
#
# COMPACT_ATOMS: atom_id res chain seq x y z
N MET A 1 22.58 2.18 -1.12
CA MET A 1 21.36 1.87 -1.90
C MET A 1 21.78 1.34 -3.25
N PRO A 2 21.02 0.44 -3.89
CA PRO A 2 21.29 0.02 -5.27
C PRO A 2 21.17 1.21 -6.23
N ASP A 3 21.87 1.12 -7.37
CA ASP A 3 21.69 2.09 -8.47
C ASP A 3 20.44 1.67 -9.27
N PHE A 4 19.28 2.16 -8.83
CA PHE A 4 17.98 1.79 -9.42
C PHE A 4 17.88 2.11 -10.92
N ALA A 5 18.61 3.12 -11.42
CA ALA A 5 18.60 3.50 -12.83
C ALA A 5 19.14 2.40 -13.74
N ARG A 6 20.02 1.53 -13.23
CA ARG A 6 20.64 0.43 -13.98
C ARG A 6 19.86 -0.87 -13.94
N LEU A 7 18.82 -0.97 -13.11
CA LEU A 7 18.01 -2.18 -13.01
C LEU A 7 17.25 -2.42 -14.31
N LYS A 8 17.20 -3.68 -14.73
CA LYS A 8 16.33 -4.12 -15.81
C LYS A 8 14.87 -4.07 -15.36
N PRO A 9 13.89 -4.05 -16.29
CA PRO A 9 12.48 -4.05 -15.93
C PRO A 9 12.10 -5.15 -14.94
N GLU A 10 12.57 -6.38 -15.10
CA GLU A 10 12.28 -7.51 -14.23
C GLU A 10 12.86 -7.31 -12.82
N GLU A 11 14.03 -6.69 -12.71
CA GLU A 11 14.65 -6.39 -11.42
C GLU A 11 13.90 -5.24 -10.73
N LEU A 12 13.49 -4.22 -11.50
CA LEU A 12 12.71 -3.10 -10.97
C LEU A 12 11.29 -3.53 -10.54
N ALA A 13 10.71 -4.53 -11.22
CA ALA A 13 9.39 -5.09 -10.86
C ALA A 13 9.33 -5.59 -9.41
N THR A 14 10.46 -6.06 -8.85
CA THR A 14 10.51 -6.51 -7.44
C THR A 14 10.25 -5.39 -6.43
N TYR A 15 10.35 -4.14 -6.83
CA TYR A 15 10.05 -2.94 -6.04
C TYR A 15 8.66 -2.36 -6.34
N VAL A 16 7.88 -3.01 -7.22
CA VAL A 16 6.59 -2.50 -7.68
C VAL A 16 5.49 -3.49 -7.32
N SER A 17 4.50 -3.02 -6.57
CA SER A 17 3.20 -3.66 -6.39
C SER A 17 2.23 -3.09 -7.43
N THR A 18 1.36 -3.92 -7.97
CA THR A 18 0.36 -3.47 -8.94
C THR A 18 -1.05 -3.76 -8.46
N SER A 19 -2.03 -2.99 -8.91
CA SER A 19 -3.39 -3.04 -8.39
C SER A 19 -4.45 -3.08 -9.47
N MET A 20 -5.55 -3.76 -9.14
CA MET A 20 -6.81 -3.79 -9.86
C MET A 20 -7.94 -3.65 -8.84
N ILE A 21 -8.25 -2.39 -8.47
CA ILE A 21 -9.18 -2.03 -7.37
C ILE A 21 -10.20 -0.95 -7.77
N GLU A 22 -10.37 -0.74 -9.06
CA GLU A 22 -11.36 0.19 -9.61
C GLU A 22 -12.78 -0.36 -9.40
N ALA A 23 -13.77 0.53 -9.29
CA ALA A 23 -15.15 0.17 -8.92
C ALA A 23 -15.92 -0.63 -10.00
N ASP A 24 -15.44 -0.63 -11.23
CA ASP A 24 -16.05 -1.30 -12.39
C ASP A 24 -15.35 -2.61 -12.79
N VAL A 25 -14.47 -3.11 -11.91
CA VAL A 25 -13.72 -4.35 -12.14
C VAL A 25 -14.64 -5.57 -11.97
N THR A 26 -14.57 -6.49 -12.93
CA THR A 26 -15.26 -7.78 -12.89
C THR A 26 -14.28 -8.93 -12.64
N GLU A 27 -14.77 -10.11 -12.24
CA GLU A 27 -13.93 -11.30 -12.05
C GLU A 27 -13.09 -11.61 -13.30
N LYS A 28 -13.67 -11.47 -14.51
CA LYS A 28 -12.94 -11.68 -15.76
C LYS A 28 -11.77 -10.71 -15.89
N VAL A 29 -11.97 -9.44 -15.57
CA VAL A 29 -10.92 -8.40 -15.63
C VAL A 29 -9.80 -8.73 -14.63
N VAL A 30 -10.15 -9.20 -13.42
CA VAL A 30 -9.16 -9.63 -12.44
C VAL A 30 -8.34 -10.81 -12.94
N ARG A 31 -8.97 -11.82 -13.54
CA ARG A 31 -8.25 -12.99 -14.12
C ARG A 31 -7.32 -12.57 -15.25
N ASP A 32 -7.78 -11.75 -16.17
CA ASP A 32 -6.98 -11.21 -17.27
C ASP A 32 -5.77 -10.40 -16.74
N PHE A 33 -5.98 -9.60 -15.68
CA PHE A 33 -4.92 -8.86 -15.00
C PHE A 33 -3.87 -9.79 -14.38
N VAL A 34 -4.30 -10.82 -13.66
CA VAL A 34 -3.37 -11.79 -13.07
C VAL A 34 -2.57 -12.48 -14.16
N ASP A 35 -3.22 -12.93 -15.25
CA ASP A 35 -2.55 -13.59 -16.37
C ASP A 35 -1.50 -12.71 -17.05
N ALA A 36 -1.77 -11.42 -17.18
CA ALA A 36 -0.83 -10.45 -17.73
C ALA A 36 0.35 -10.16 -16.79
N MET A 37 0.12 -10.17 -15.47
CA MET A 37 1.12 -9.75 -14.47
C MET A 37 1.94 -10.92 -13.89
N LYS A 38 1.44 -12.15 -13.88
CA LYS A 38 2.10 -13.28 -13.21
C LYS A 38 3.47 -13.64 -13.77
N GLY A 39 3.76 -13.25 -15.02
CA GLY A 39 5.06 -13.45 -15.66
C GLY A 39 6.17 -12.52 -15.17
N TYR A 40 5.82 -11.43 -14.50
CA TYR A 40 6.77 -10.48 -13.93
C TYR A 40 6.90 -10.68 -12.42
N PRO A 41 8.08 -10.47 -11.81
CA PRO A 41 8.29 -10.64 -10.37
C PRO A 41 7.81 -9.41 -9.57
N PHE A 42 6.59 -8.92 -9.84
CA PHE A 42 6.01 -7.83 -9.07
C PHE A 42 5.95 -8.18 -7.57
N ALA A 43 6.17 -7.18 -6.71
CA ALA A 43 6.22 -7.35 -5.26
C ALA A 43 4.90 -7.92 -4.72
N SER A 44 3.75 -7.42 -5.21
CA SER A 44 2.43 -7.96 -4.90
C SER A 44 1.41 -7.62 -5.99
N LEU A 45 0.28 -8.34 -5.99
CA LEU A 45 -0.92 -8.04 -6.76
C LEU A 45 -2.01 -7.62 -5.78
N ALA A 46 -2.50 -6.37 -5.89
CA ALA A 46 -3.51 -5.83 -5.00
C ALA A 46 -4.89 -5.83 -5.66
N VAL A 47 -5.86 -6.34 -4.93
CA VAL A 47 -7.27 -6.42 -5.34
C VAL A 47 -8.20 -6.08 -4.18
N ASP A 48 -9.45 -5.81 -4.48
CA ASP A 48 -10.50 -5.71 -3.46
C ASP A 48 -10.65 -7.05 -2.71
N LEU A 49 -11.10 -6.97 -1.44
CA LEU A 49 -11.34 -8.13 -0.57
C LEU A 49 -12.11 -9.25 -1.27
N HIS A 50 -13.10 -8.90 -2.08
CA HIS A 50 -13.96 -9.84 -2.81
C HIS A 50 -13.20 -10.75 -3.77
N TYR A 51 -12.04 -10.30 -4.26
CA TYR A 51 -11.29 -11.00 -5.32
C TYR A 51 -10.05 -11.76 -4.85
N ILE A 52 -9.77 -11.84 -3.56
CA ILE A 52 -8.58 -12.56 -3.03
C ILE A 52 -8.54 -14.01 -3.54
N ASP A 53 -9.65 -14.73 -3.43
CA ASP A 53 -9.73 -16.14 -3.86
C ASP A 53 -9.64 -16.29 -5.37
N VAL A 54 -10.20 -15.33 -6.12
CA VAL A 54 -10.10 -15.29 -7.59
C VAL A 54 -8.65 -15.13 -8.05
N VAL A 55 -7.90 -14.23 -7.40
CA VAL A 55 -6.46 -14.03 -7.69
C VAL A 55 -5.66 -15.27 -7.37
N ARG A 56 -5.90 -15.89 -6.21
CA ARG A 56 -5.20 -17.12 -5.80
C ARG A 56 -5.43 -18.24 -6.81
N ASP A 57 -6.67 -18.43 -7.24
CA ASP A 57 -7.03 -19.42 -8.24
C ASP A 57 -6.35 -19.13 -9.60
N ALA A 58 -6.40 -17.87 -10.06
CA ALA A 58 -5.79 -17.45 -11.33
C ALA A 58 -4.25 -17.54 -11.33
N LEU A 59 -3.59 -17.39 -10.18
CA LEU A 59 -2.15 -17.59 -10.03
C LEU A 59 -1.74 -19.05 -10.29
N GLY A 60 -2.63 -20.02 -10.04
CA GLY A 60 -2.39 -21.43 -10.39
C GLY A 60 -1.14 -22.03 -9.74
N GLY A 61 -0.79 -21.60 -8.53
CA GLY A 61 0.40 -22.05 -7.80
C GLY A 61 1.65 -21.20 -8.04
N VAL A 62 1.58 -20.13 -8.83
CA VAL A 62 2.67 -19.15 -8.91
C VAL A 62 2.77 -18.43 -7.55
N ASP A 63 3.96 -18.48 -6.93
CA ASP A 63 4.22 -17.79 -5.66
C ASP A 63 4.22 -16.28 -5.89
N ARG A 64 3.15 -15.63 -5.43
CA ARG A 64 2.96 -14.19 -5.52
C ARG A 64 2.17 -13.69 -4.33
N ARG A 65 2.62 -12.59 -3.72
CA ARG A 65 1.90 -11.92 -2.63
C ARG A 65 0.60 -11.34 -3.15
N ILE A 66 -0.48 -11.54 -2.40
CA ILE A 66 -1.78 -10.93 -2.65
C ILE A 66 -1.98 -9.86 -1.60
N THR A 67 -2.10 -8.60 -2.03
CA THR A 67 -2.46 -7.47 -1.21
C THR A 67 -3.97 -7.22 -1.33
N THR A 68 -4.60 -6.76 -0.26
CA THR A 68 -5.98 -6.30 -0.32
C THR A 68 -6.15 -4.97 0.43
N VAL A 69 -7.36 -4.41 0.42
CA VAL A 69 -7.62 -3.08 0.98
C VAL A 69 -8.75 -3.12 2.02
N SER A 70 -8.69 -2.21 3.00
CA SER A 70 -9.72 -2.02 4.02
C SER A 70 -10.09 -0.56 4.17
N SER A 71 -11.38 -0.27 4.33
CA SER A 71 -11.90 1.10 4.49
C SER A 71 -11.47 2.06 3.38
N TYR A 72 -11.15 1.52 2.23
CA TYR A 72 -10.52 2.20 1.10
C TYR A 72 -11.57 2.88 0.20
N PRO A 73 -11.29 4.07 -0.40
CA PRO A 73 -10.07 4.87 -0.17
C PRO A 73 -10.23 5.93 0.92
N LEU A 74 -11.38 6.10 1.55
CA LEU A 74 -11.75 7.27 2.36
C LEU A 74 -11.52 7.11 3.87
N GLY A 75 -11.23 5.92 4.35
CA GLY A 75 -10.91 5.66 5.77
C GLY A 75 -12.08 5.81 6.76
N GLY A 76 -13.30 6.09 6.28
CA GLY A 76 -14.44 6.50 7.10
C GLY A 76 -15.20 5.38 7.82
N MET A 77 -14.79 4.11 7.66
CA MET A 77 -15.41 3.01 8.38
C MET A 77 -14.99 3.01 9.86
N THR A 78 -15.87 2.50 10.73
CA THR A 78 -15.51 2.31 12.15
C THR A 78 -14.42 1.26 12.29
N THR A 79 -13.63 1.36 13.36
CA THR A 79 -12.57 0.40 13.65
C THR A 79 -13.09 -1.05 13.67
N ASP A 80 -14.27 -1.30 14.24
CA ASP A 80 -14.84 -2.65 14.30
C ASP A 80 -15.14 -3.24 12.92
N VAL A 81 -15.56 -2.42 11.94
CA VAL A 81 -15.75 -2.87 10.56
C VAL A 81 -14.40 -3.16 9.91
N LYS A 82 -13.39 -2.31 10.13
CA LYS A 82 -12.03 -2.55 9.63
C LYS A 82 -11.44 -3.85 10.19
N LEU A 83 -11.65 -4.14 11.48
CA LEU A 83 -11.21 -5.40 12.09
C LEU A 83 -11.84 -6.63 11.42
N GLN A 84 -13.13 -6.58 11.07
CA GLN A 84 -13.78 -7.66 10.32
C GLN A 84 -13.15 -7.84 8.92
N GLN A 85 -12.78 -6.74 8.24
CA GLN A 85 -12.10 -6.79 6.95
C GLN A 85 -10.68 -7.37 7.08
N VAL A 86 -9.94 -7.01 8.14
CA VAL A 86 -8.61 -7.57 8.44
C VAL A 86 -8.72 -9.08 8.72
N ALA A 87 -9.67 -9.50 9.56
CA ALA A 87 -9.91 -10.91 9.82
C ALA A 87 -10.25 -11.69 8.53
N TYR A 88 -11.13 -11.14 7.70
CA TYR A 88 -11.47 -11.72 6.40
C TYR A 88 -10.23 -11.89 5.51
N ALA A 89 -9.42 -10.85 5.36
CA ALA A 89 -8.20 -10.89 4.55
C ALA A 89 -7.21 -11.97 5.05
N ARG A 90 -7.01 -12.04 6.37
CA ARG A 90 -6.18 -13.08 7.01
C ARG A 90 -6.69 -14.48 6.72
N ASP A 91 -7.98 -14.72 6.93
CA ASP A 91 -8.61 -16.04 6.81
C ASP A 91 -8.66 -16.51 5.34
N HIS A 92 -8.66 -15.56 4.39
CA HIS A 92 -8.54 -15.82 2.96
C HIS A 92 -7.09 -15.79 2.45
N GLY A 93 -6.08 -15.68 3.35
CA GLY A 93 -4.66 -15.86 3.04
C GLY A 93 -4.07 -14.74 2.17
N ALA A 94 -4.54 -13.51 2.33
CA ALA A 94 -3.80 -12.35 1.85
C ALA A 94 -2.42 -12.27 2.56
N TYR A 95 -1.43 -11.70 1.89
CA TYR A 95 -0.11 -11.47 2.46
C TYR A 95 -0.10 -10.21 3.32
N ASP A 96 -0.69 -9.14 2.82
CA ASP A 96 -0.83 -7.87 3.52
C ASP A 96 -2.20 -7.22 3.23
N ILE A 97 -2.55 -6.26 4.08
CA ILE A 97 -3.77 -5.45 3.93
C ILE A 97 -3.46 -3.97 4.11
N ASP A 98 -3.87 -3.18 3.11
CA ASP A 98 -3.75 -1.73 3.10
C ASP A 98 -4.98 -1.10 3.77
N VAL A 99 -4.81 -0.54 4.95
CA VAL A 99 -5.91 0.03 5.72
C VAL A 99 -5.90 1.55 5.65
N SER A 100 -6.92 2.15 5.03
CA SER A 100 -7.12 3.60 5.11
C SER A 100 -7.49 4.00 6.54
N LEU A 101 -6.66 4.86 7.15
CA LEU A 101 -6.90 5.38 8.51
C LEU A 101 -8.13 6.28 8.56
N ASN A 102 -8.61 6.56 9.75
CA ASN A 102 -9.64 7.56 9.94
C ASN A 102 -9.04 8.97 9.81
N TYR A 103 -9.10 9.54 8.60
CA TYR A 103 -8.54 10.86 8.31
C TYR A 103 -9.17 11.99 9.15
N LEU A 104 -10.43 11.81 9.61
CA LEU A 104 -11.09 12.79 10.46
C LEU A 104 -10.41 12.88 11.83
N TRP A 105 -9.91 11.78 12.36
CA TRP A 105 -9.14 11.79 13.61
C TRP A 105 -7.80 12.47 13.42
N ILE A 106 -7.09 12.20 12.32
CA ILE A 106 -5.81 12.85 12.02
C ILE A 106 -6.01 14.37 11.89
N LYS A 107 -6.99 14.80 11.09
CA LYS A 107 -7.31 16.22 10.89
C LYS A 107 -7.86 16.89 12.15
N GLY A 108 -8.47 16.14 13.04
CA GLY A 108 -8.97 16.60 14.34
C GLY A 108 -7.91 16.54 15.45
N GLY A 109 -6.67 16.14 15.17
CA GLY A 109 -5.60 16.01 16.17
C GLY A 109 -5.79 14.89 17.18
N GLN A 110 -6.62 13.89 16.86
CA GLN A 110 -6.98 12.78 17.76
C GLN A 110 -6.00 11.61 17.57
N PHE A 111 -4.70 11.84 17.76
CA PHE A 111 -3.65 10.85 17.47
C PHE A 111 -3.67 9.64 18.43
N ASP A 112 -4.18 9.79 19.65
CA ASP A 112 -4.39 8.66 20.56
C ASP A 112 -5.45 7.69 19.99
N ALA A 113 -6.49 8.20 19.32
CA ALA A 113 -7.49 7.35 18.65
C ALA A 113 -6.90 6.65 17.43
N VAL A 114 -6.00 7.31 16.69
CA VAL A 114 -5.25 6.70 15.58
C VAL A 114 -4.34 5.58 16.09
N GLU A 115 -3.58 5.82 17.16
CA GLU A 115 -2.73 4.82 17.81
C GLU A 115 -3.54 3.58 18.23
N GLU A 116 -4.68 3.80 18.89
CA GLU A 116 -5.54 2.70 19.36
C GLU A 116 -6.16 1.91 18.20
N GLU A 117 -6.61 2.60 17.12
CA GLU A 117 -7.08 1.91 15.91
C GLU A 117 -5.99 1.00 15.34
N VAL A 118 -4.77 1.53 15.17
CA VAL A 118 -3.63 0.78 14.63
C VAL A 118 -3.28 -0.41 15.52
N ARG A 119 -3.24 -0.22 16.83
CA ARG A 119 -2.96 -1.31 17.79
C ARG A 119 -3.97 -2.44 17.65
N ARG A 120 -5.26 -2.12 17.51
CA ARG A 120 -6.32 -3.11 17.33
C ARG A 120 -6.21 -3.82 15.98
N LEU A 121 -5.90 -3.09 14.89
CA LEU A 121 -5.70 -3.65 13.56
C LEU A 121 -4.53 -4.64 13.53
N VAL A 122 -3.38 -4.26 14.08
CA VAL A 122 -2.19 -5.13 14.19
C VAL A 122 -2.48 -6.35 15.07
N GLY A 123 -3.21 -6.16 16.18
CA GLY A 123 -3.61 -7.26 17.06
C GLY A 123 -4.53 -8.29 16.38
N GLU A 124 -5.49 -7.82 15.55
CA GLU A 124 -6.41 -8.71 14.81
C GLU A 124 -5.71 -9.42 13.64
N ALA A 125 -4.73 -8.77 13.03
CA ALA A 125 -4.08 -9.26 11.81
C ALA A 125 -3.31 -10.57 12.03
N GLY A 126 -2.73 -10.80 13.21
CA GLY A 126 -1.90 -11.99 13.47
C GLY A 126 -0.69 -12.04 12.53
N PRO A 127 -0.59 -13.05 11.64
CA PRO A 127 0.52 -13.15 10.68
C PRO A 127 0.37 -12.25 9.44
N LEU A 128 -0.81 -11.68 9.20
CA LEU A 128 -1.08 -10.77 8.10
C LEU A 128 -0.35 -9.45 8.32
N ALA A 129 0.42 -8.96 7.36
CA ALA A 129 1.05 -7.66 7.47
C ALA A 129 0.00 -6.53 7.32
N VAL A 130 0.06 -5.55 8.22
CA VAL A 130 -0.79 -4.36 8.15
C VAL A 130 0.03 -3.20 7.58
N VAL A 131 -0.47 -2.62 6.51
CA VAL A 131 0.03 -1.39 5.90
C VAL A 131 -1.03 -0.32 6.10
N VAL A 132 -0.66 0.85 6.59
CA VAL A 132 -1.64 1.91 6.83
C VAL A 132 -1.52 3.04 5.84
N ILE A 133 -2.66 3.61 5.43
CA ILE A 133 -2.75 4.72 4.48
C ILE A 133 -3.23 5.97 5.24
N PRO A 134 -2.34 6.92 5.57
CA PRO A 134 -2.70 8.17 6.25
C PRO A 134 -3.14 9.28 5.28
N GLN A 135 -2.95 9.12 3.96
CA GLN A 135 -3.22 10.11 2.94
C GLN A 135 -2.32 11.35 3.07
N THR A 136 -1.00 11.17 2.93
CA THR A 136 0.02 12.21 3.18
C THR A 136 -0.23 13.52 2.45
N ALA A 137 -0.82 13.46 1.26
CA ALA A 137 -1.10 14.63 0.43
C ALA A 137 -2.06 15.66 1.06
N ILE A 138 -2.86 15.25 2.05
CA ILE A 138 -3.77 16.16 2.77
C ILE A 138 -3.25 16.60 4.14
N LEU A 139 -2.06 16.12 4.53
CA LEU A 139 -1.49 16.33 5.85
C LEU A 139 -0.40 17.41 5.83
N THR A 140 -0.39 18.24 6.85
CA THR A 140 0.77 19.07 7.17
C THR A 140 1.94 18.23 7.64
N ASN A 141 3.15 18.75 7.65
CA ASN A 141 4.32 18.03 8.15
C ASN A 141 4.18 17.64 9.63
N ASP A 142 3.52 18.46 10.44
CA ASP A 142 3.27 18.15 11.84
C ASP A 142 2.25 17.00 11.99
N GLU A 143 1.17 17.00 11.21
CA GLU A 143 0.21 15.90 11.15
C GLU A 143 0.88 14.59 10.66
N LYS A 144 1.75 14.66 9.62
CA LYS A 144 2.54 13.51 9.16
C LYS A 144 3.40 12.94 10.27
N ARG A 145 4.14 13.81 10.99
CA ARG A 145 5.01 13.37 12.09
C ARG A 145 4.21 12.70 13.19
N GLN A 146 3.15 13.35 13.70
CA GLN A 146 2.32 12.80 14.78
C GLN A 146 1.61 11.50 14.35
N THR A 147 1.17 11.41 13.10
CA THR A 147 0.60 10.17 12.56
C THR A 147 1.64 9.04 12.58
N CYS A 148 2.83 9.27 12.06
CA CYS A 148 3.90 8.27 12.05
C CYS A 148 4.27 7.82 13.48
N GLU A 149 4.33 8.75 14.45
CA GLU A 149 4.55 8.42 15.86
C GLU A 149 3.44 7.52 16.43
N ALA A 150 2.17 7.82 16.11
CA ALA A 150 1.02 7.02 16.52
C ALA A 150 1.04 5.61 15.89
N LEU A 151 1.47 5.49 14.62
CA LEU A 151 1.63 4.20 13.94
C LEU A 151 2.65 3.31 14.66
N LEU A 152 3.84 3.85 14.95
CA LEU A 152 4.90 3.12 15.63
C LEU A 152 4.47 2.66 17.03
N LYS A 153 3.81 3.53 17.79
CA LYS A 153 3.24 3.18 19.11
C LYS A 153 2.14 2.12 19.02
N GLY A 154 1.37 2.13 17.92
CA GLY A 154 0.36 1.11 17.62
C GLY A 154 0.95 -0.21 17.12
N GLY A 155 2.26 -0.28 16.85
CA GLY A 155 2.96 -1.48 16.41
C GLY A 155 2.97 -1.69 14.89
N CYS A 156 2.62 -0.67 14.09
CA CYS A 156 2.72 -0.70 12.64
C CYS A 156 3.96 0.05 12.17
N THR A 157 4.76 -0.59 11.32
CA THR A 157 6.02 -0.03 10.78
C THR A 157 5.97 0.26 9.28
N THR A 158 4.86 -0.02 8.62
CA THR A 158 4.73 0.19 7.17
C THR A 158 3.61 1.18 6.86
N ILE A 159 3.97 2.20 6.10
CA ILE A 159 3.06 3.24 5.63
C ILE A 159 2.91 3.18 4.11
N LYS A 160 1.69 3.28 3.62
CA LYS A 160 1.41 3.61 2.22
C LYS A 160 0.98 5.07 2.15
N THR A 161 1.69 5.88 1.40
CA THR A 161 1.55 7.34 1.45
C THR A 161 0.15 7.84 1.12
N CYS A 162 -0.42 7.42 -0.01
CA CYS A 162 -1.76 7.81 -0.46
C CYS A 162 -2.55 6.63 -1.02
N SER A 163 -3.87 6.81 -1.15
CA SER A 163 -4.74 5.82 -1.81
C SER A 163 -4.62 5.83 -3.34
N GLY A 164 -4.20 6.94 -3.93
CA GLY A 164 -4.20 7.12 -5.39
C GLY A 164 -5.53 7.65 -5.96
N PHE A 165 -6.61 7.66 -5.16
CA PHE A 165 -7.91 8.19 -5.59
C PHE A 165 -7.98 9.70 -5.34
N GLY A 166 -7.60 10.47 -6.36
CA GLY A 166 -7.67 11.94 -6.32
C GLY A 166 -6.46 12.62 -5.66
N TRP A 167 -5.55 11.87 -5.05
CA TRP A 167 -4.36 12.41 -4.38
C TRP A 167 -3.08 11.79 -4.91
N LYS A 168 -2.04 12.61 -5.00
CA LYS A 168 -0.70 12.19 -5.41
C LYS A 168 0.27 12.32 -4.24
N THR A 169 1.20 11.40 -4.17
CA THR A 169 2.36 11.53 -3.29
C THR A 169 3.40 12.40 -3.97
N GLU A 170 3.89 13.39 -3.26
CA GLU A 170 5.04 14.18 -3.69
C GLU A 170 6.34 13.56 -3.14
N VAL A 171 7.45 13.78 -3.85
CA VAL A 171 8.77 13.29 -3.42
C VAL A 171 9.12 13.82 -2.03
N GLU A 172 8.72 15.04 -1.72
CA GLU A 172 8.91 15.70 -0.43
C GLU A 172 8.26 14.96 0.73
N ASP A 173 7.13 14.25 0.50
CA ASP A 173 6.48 13.42 1.52
C ASP A 173 7.38 12.25 1.92
N VAL A 174 7.97 11.58 0.93
CA VAL A 174 8.88 10.44 1.14
C VAL A 174 10.15 10.93 1.86
N VAL A 175 10.76 12.01 1.36
CA VAL A 175 11.95 12.61 1.97
C VAL A 175 11.68 13.03 3.42
N PHE A 176 10.50 13.64 3.70
CA PHE A 176 10.12 14.05 5.03
C PHE A 176 10.03 12.86 5.99
N ILE A 177 9.32 11.80 5.60
CA ILE A 177 9.15 10.60 6.45
C ILE A 177 10.50 9.92 6.64
N LYS A 178 11.25 9.69 5.56
CA LYS A 178 12.57 9.03 5.63
C LYS A 178 13.57 9.79 6.50
N ARG A 179 13.57 11.12 6.43
CA ARG A 179 14.46 11.96 7.24
C ARG A 179 14.13 11.93 8.74
N ASN A 180 12.85 11.83 9.11
CA ASN A 180 12.42 11.89 10.50
C ASN A 180 12.37 10.51 11.18
N PHE A 181 12.11 9.44 10.42
CA PHE A 181 11.87 8.09 10.97
C PHE A 181 12.87 7.04 10.46
N GLN A 182 13.71 7.38 9.48
CA GLN A 182 14.77 6.51 8.93
C GLN A 182 14.26 5.12 8.55
N ASP A 183 14.76 4.07 9.21
CA ASP A 183 14.38 2.68 8.95
C ASP A 183 13.30 2.15 9.91
N ASP A 184 12.82 2.99 10.84
CA ASP A 184 11.72 2.63 11.74
C ASP A 184 10.39 2.53 10.96
N ILE A 185 10.27 3.24 9.82
CA ILE A 185 9.11 3.19 8.94
C ILE A 185 9.54 2.78 7.53
N GLU A 186 8.96 1.68 7.04
CA GLU A 186 8.99 1.30 5.64
C GLU A 186 7.95 2.10 4.85
N ILE A 187 8.36 2.70 3.73
CA ILE A 187 7.52 3.59 2.94
C ILE A 187 7.13 2.91 1.63
N GLU A 188 5.85 2.60 1.47
CA GLU A 188 5.23 2.29 0.20
C GLU A 188 4.65 3.56 -0.41
N VAL A 189 5.01 3.86 -1.65
CA VAL A 189 4.47 5.02 -2.35
C VAL A 189 3.32 4.61 -3.26
N SER A 190 2.20 5.29 -3.10
CA SER A 190 1.04 5.17 -3.98
C SER A 190 0.45 6.54 -4.28
N GLY A 191 -0.20 6.65 -5.46
CA GLY A 191 -0.75 7.90 -5.94
C GLY A 191 0.25 8.69 -6.80
N GLY A 192 0.01 8.68 -8.11
CA GLY A 192 0.77 9.47 -9.08
C GLY A 192 1.96 8.77 -9.71
N VAL A 193 2.38 7.60 -9.25
CA VAL A 193 3.45 6.81 -9.87
C VAL A 193 2.92 6.12 -11.13
N ARG A 194 3.38 6.53 -12.29
CA ARG A 194 2.91 6.02 -13.59
C ARG A 194 4.02 5.61 -14.54
N THR A 195 5.17 6.24 -14.44
CA THR A 195 6.31 6.06 -15.33
C THR A 195 7.50 5.47 -14.59
N ARG A 196 8.50 5.01 -15.36
CA ARG A 196 9.78 4.58 -14.79
C ARG A 196 10.47 5.72 -14.03
N ASP A 197 10.41 6.93 -14.57
CA ASP A 197 11.03 8.09 -13.92
C ASP A 197 10.38 8.42 -12.59
N ASP A 198 9.04 8.31 -12.48
CA ASP A 198 8.34 8.43 -11.20
C ASP A 198 8.83 7.38 -10.21
N THR A 199 8.89 6.11 -10.65
CA THR A 199 9.38 4.99 -9.83
C THR A 199 10.80 5.25 -9.31
N LEU A 200 11.72 5.64 -10.19
CA LEU A 200 13.11 5.93 -9.83
C LEU A 200 13.21 7.12 -8.87
N SER A 201 12.43 8.17 -9.09
CA SER A 201 12.41 9.35 -8.22
C SER A 201 12.01 9.00 -6.79
N MET A 202 10.98 8.20 -6.62
CA MET A 202 10.48 7.79 -5.30
C MET A 202 11.43 6.81 -4.59
N LEU A 203 11.99 5.83 -5.32
CA LEU A 203 12.99 4.90 -4.76
C LEU A 203 14.25 5.65 -4.29
N ASN A 204 14.74 6.60 -5.10
CA ASN A 204 15.89 7.43 -4.74
C ASN A 204 15.61 8.37 -3.56
N ALA A 205 14.34 8.76 -3.34
CA ALA A 205 13.92 9.51 -2.17
C ALA A 205 13.87 8.67 -0.88
N GLY A 206 13.96 7.35 -0.99
CA GLY A 206 13.99 6.44 0.15
C GLY A 206 12.75 5.56 0.33
N ALA A 207 11.86 5.51 -0.65
CA ALA A 207 10.77 4.55 -0.65
C ALA A 207 11.30 3.11 -0.78
N ALA A 208 10.66 2.18 -0.11
CA ALA A 208 10.96 0.76 -0.21
C ALA A 208 10.22 0.10 -1.37
N ARG A 209 9.01 0.58 -1.69
CA ARG A 209 8.13 -0.02 -2.68
C ARG A 209 7.19 1.00 -3.32
N MET A 210 6.84 0.76 -4.59
CA MET A 210 5.85 1.55 -5.35
C MET A 210 4.57 0.77 -5.51
N HIS A 211 3.45 1.46 -5.58
CA HIS A 211 2.14 0.89 -5.90
C HIS A 211 1.52 1.65 -7.07
N THR A 212 1.17 0.95 -8.15
CA THR A 212 0.68 1.57 -9.38
C THR A 212 -0.30 0.67 -10.13
N SER A 213 -1.24 1.28 -10.86
CA SER A 213 -2.13 0.61 -11.82
C SER A 213 -1.56 0.57 -13.25
N THR A 214 -0.36 1.13 -13.49
CA THR A 214 0.35 1.09 -14.77
C THR A 214 1.72 0.43 -14.63
N PRO A 215 1.78 -0.86 -14.20
CA PRO A 215 3.02 -1.48 -13.74
C PRO A 215 4.07 -1.65 -14.84
N LEU A 216 3.68 -1.95 -16.07
CA LEU A 216 4.64 -2.16 -17.17
C LEU A 216 5.35 -0.85 -17.54
N THR A 217 4.61 0.27 -17.64
CA THR A 217 5.19 1.60 -17.87
C THR A 217 6.06 2.03 -16.67
N ALA A 218 5.63 1.71 -15.44
CA ALA A 218 6.38 2.05 -14.23
C ALA A 218 7.73 1.32 -14.11
N ILE A 219 7.88 0.15 -14.74
CA ILE A 219 9.17 -0.56 -14.81
C ILE A 219 9.92 -0.33 -16.13
N GLY A 220 9.31 0.32 -17.13
CA GLY A 220 9.89 0.53 -18.46
C GLY A 220 9.93 -0.73 -19.31
N ALA A 221 8.89 -1.57 -19.24
CA ALA A 221 8.76 -2.80 -20.00
C ALA A 221 7.88 -2.66 -21.27
N GLU A 222 7.37 -1.44 -21.53
CA GLU A 222 6.63 -1.09 -22.77
C GLU A 222 7.55 -0.57 -23.85
#